data_8bc4f967bcedae3a81b81d2aa1154af3
#
_entry.id   8bc4f967bcedae3a81b81d2aa1154af3
#
_cell.length_a   1.000
_cell.length_b   1.000
_cell.length_c   1.000
_cell.angle_alpha   90.00
_cell.angle_beta   90.00
_cell.angle_gamma   90.00
#
_symmetry.space_group_name_H-M   'P 1'
#
loop_
_entity.id
_entity.type
_entity.pdbx_description
1 polymer ?
#
loop_
_entity_poly.entity_id
_entity_poly.type
_entity_poly.pdbx_seq_one_letter_code
_entity_poly.pdbx_strand_id
1 'polypeptide(L)'
;MSERSLSTVESPPLQATSAGVLHGSCLCGDVGYRISGKPLRMVNCHCENCRRARSAAYASNLFVPAKHFRWTRGEKQVVSYRLPGNSSFATAFCRRCGSDLPRVSKGEAVVVVPAGTLDGDPGLRPEAHVCVAEKAQWFEITDNLPRYSDLPPA
;
A
#
# COMPACT_ATOMS: atom_id res chain seq x y z
N MET A 1 -14.27 38.50 13.31
CA MET A 1 -13.74 37.48 12.41
C MET A 1 -12.44 36.99 13.01
N SER A 2 -12.45 35.78 13.61
CA SER A 2 -11.27 35.24 14.30
C SER A 2 -10.54 34.31 13.33
N GLU A 3 -9.36 34.71 12.90
CA GLU A 3 -8.45 33.86 12.10
C GLU A 3 -7.96 32.72 12.98
N ARG A 4 -8.38 31.49 12.64
CA ARG A 4 -7.79 30.29 13.25
C ARG A 4 -6.40 30.10 12.65
N SER A 5 -5.38 30.39 13.44
CA SER A 5 -4.00 30.01 13.13
C SER A 5 -3.91 28.49 12.97
N LEU A 6 -3.60 28.04 11.74
CA LEU A 6 -3.23 26.66 11.49
C LEU A 6 -1.84 26.42 12.08
N SER A 7 -1.80 25.79 13.25
CA SER A 7 -0.54 25.29 13.79
C SER A 7 -0.01 24.19 12.89
N THR A 8 1.15 24.39 12.31
CA THR A 8 1.90 23.34 11.62
C THR A 8 2.28 22.27 12.65
N VAL A 9 1.63 21.13 12.59
CA VAL A 9 2.04 19.95 13.36
C VAL A 9 3.28 19.38 12.67
N GLU A 10 4.46 19.66 13.23
CA GLU A 10 5.67 18.96 12.84
C GLU A 10 5.52 17.48 13.27
N SER A 11 5.40 16.61 12.28
CA SER A 11 5.46 15.17 12.55
C SER A 11 6.85 14.82 13.07
N PRO A 12 6.98 14.01 14.14
CA PRO A 12 8.27 13.57 14.60
C PRO A 12 9.00 12.83 13.47
N PRO A 13 10.33 12.96 13.36
CA PRO A 13 11.09 12.27 12.34
C PRO A 13 10.87 10.77 12.44
N LEU A 14 10.38 10.16 11.37
CA LEU A 14 10.26 8.71 11.25
C LEU A 14 11.64 8.10 11.53
N GLN A 15 11.73 7.30 12.58
CA GLN A 15 12.98 6.63 12.94
C GLN A 15 13.38 5.71 11.79
N ALA A 16 14.55 5.94 11.21
CA ALA A 16 15.14 5.05 10.22
C ALA A 16 15.30 3.67 10.88
N THR A 17 14.60 2.67 10.35
CA THR A 17 14.70 1.30 10.84
C THR A 17 16.12 0.80 10.62
N SER A 18 16.74 0.32 11.69
CA SER A 18 18.07 -0.32 11.64
C SER A 18 18.09 -1.45 10.61
N ALA A 19 19.03 -1.37 9.66
CA ALA A 19 19.46 -2.41 8.73
C ALA A 19 18.38 -3.39 8.22
N GLY A 20 17.61 -3.00 7.21
CA GLY A 20 17.13 -3.96 6.22
C GLY A 20 15.84 -4.73 6.51
N VAL A 21 15.17 -4.55 7.64
CA VAL A 21 13.89 -5.23 7.94
C VAL A 21 12.79 -4.20 8.17
N LEU A 22 11.73 -4.28 7.37
CA LEU A 22 10.51 -3.49 7.56
C LEU A 22 9.48 -4.31 8.31
N HIS A 23 8.73 -3.67 9.18
CA HIS A 23 7.58 -4.25 9.86
C HIS A 23 6.30 -3.53 9.43
N GLY A 24 5.18 -4.22 9.60
CA GLY A 24 3.87 -3.62 9.37
C GLY A 24 2.79 -4.39 10.09
N SER A 25 1.66 -3.73 10.29
CA SER A 25 0.55 -4.28 11.04
C SER A 25 -0.81 -3.73 10.58
N CYS A 26 -1.89 -4.43 10.95
CA CYS A 26 -3.23 -3.91 10.83
C CYS A 26 -3.52 -2.90 11.96
N LEU A 27 -4.59 -2.12 11.80
CA LEU A 27 -4.98 -1.08 12.75
C LEU A 27 -5.17 -1.58 14.19
N CYS A 28 -5.75 -2.78 14.38
CA CYS A 28 -5.93 -3.35 15.71
C CYS A 28 -4.71 -4.09 16.26
N GLY A 29 -3.64 -4.25 15.48
CA GLY A 29 -2.42 -4.92 15.88
C GLY A 29 -2.46 -6.46 15.86
N ASP A 30 -3.62 -7.09 15.63
CA ASP A 30 -3.75 -8.55 15.65
C ASP A 30 -2.94 -9.24 14.55
N VAL A 31 -2.84 -8.61 13.38
CA VAL A 31 -2.06 -9.11 12.25
C VAL A 31 -0.80 -8.30 12.11
N GLY A 32 0.34 -8.95 12.00
CA GLY A 32 1.61 -8.31 11.74
C GLY A 32 2.45 -9.09 10.74
N TYR A 33 3.36 -8.40 10.08
CA TYR A 33 4.26 -8.97 9.09
C TYR A 33 5.63 -8.30 9.12
N ARG A 34 6.60 -8.94 8.46
CA ARG A 34 7.92 -8.37 8.22
C ARG A 34 8.35 -8.57 6.78
N ILE A 35 9.19 -7.67 6.31
CA ILE A 35 9.83 -7.71 5.00
C ILE A 35 11.33 -7.66 5.25
N SER A 36 12.05 -8.73 4.87
CA SER A 36 13.49 -8.85 5.01
C SER A 36 14.15 -8.73 3.64
N GLY A 37 14.66 -7.56 3.31
CA GLY A 37 15.30 -7.28 2.03
C GLY A 37 14.67 -6.10 1.31
N LYS A 38 15.28 -5.74 0.18
CA LYS A 38 14.89 -4.53 -0.58
C LYS A 38 13.58 -4.76 -1.33
N PRO A 39 12.58 -3.89 -1.17
CA PRO A 39 11.41 -3.87 -2.04
C PRO A 39 11.81 -3.57 -3.50
N LEU A 40 10.97 -4.00 -4.43
CA LEU A 40 11.22 -3.83 -5.87
C LEU A 40 10.91 -2.41 -6.32
N ARG A 41 9.73 -1.92 -5.98
CA ARG A 41 9.20 -0.63 -6.40
C ARG A 41 8.00 -0.21 -5.54
N MET A 42 7.62 1.05 -5.64
CA MET A 42 6.41 1.61 -5.06
C MET A 42 5.69 2.46 -6.10
N VAL A 43 4.37 2.32 -6.21
CA VAL A 43 3.54 3.13 -7.13
C VAL A 43 2.23 3.55 -6.50
N ASN A 44 1.67 4.65 -6.98
CA ASN A 44 0.32 5.12 -6.66
C ASN A 44 -0.64 4.65 -7.76
N CYS A 45 -1.49 3.66 -7.46
CA CYS A 45 -2.44 3.09 -8.42
C CYS A 45 -3.81 3.73 -8.30
N HIS A 46 -4.30 4.30 -9.42
CA HIS A 46 -5.58 5.00 -9.51
C HIS A 46 -6.72 4.16 -10.07
N CYS A 47 -6.51 2.87 -10.38
CA CYS A 47 -7.58 2.05 -10.93
C CYS A 47 -8.77 1.97 -9.97
N GLU A 48 -9.97 1.78 -10.52
CA GLU A 48 -11.21 1.75 -9.75
C GLU A 48 -11.16 0.70 -8.63
N ASN A 49 -10.62 -0.48 -8.91
CA ASN A 49 -10.51 -1.55 -7.93
C ASN A 49 -9.62 -1.17 -6.74
N CYS A 50 -8.47 -0.55 -7.00
CA CYS A 50 -7.57 -0.07 -5.95
C CYS A 50 -8.24 1.04 -5.12
N ARG A 51 -8.90 1.99 -5.75
CA ARG A 51 -9.61 3.07 -5.06
C ARG A 51 -10.71 2.53 -4.15
N ARG A 52 -11.54 1.61 -4.66
CA ARG A 52 -12.62 0.99 -3.88
C ARG A 52 -12.09 0.16 -2.72
N ALA A 53 -11.05 -0.65 -2.94
CA ALA A 53 -10.46 -1.49 -1.91
C ALA A 53 -9.80 -0.67 -0.79
N ARG A 54 -9.31 0.53 -1.08
CA ARG A 54 -8.64 1.42 -0.11
C ARG A 54 -9.52 2.55 0.42
N SER A 55 -10.73 2.72 -0.14
CA SER A 55 -11.60 3.87 0.16
C SER A 55 -10.86 5.21 0.05
N ALA A 56 -10.02 5.36 -1.00
CA ALA A 56 -9.11 6.48 -1.17
C ALA A 56 -9.01 6.91 -2.64
N ALA A 57 -8.36 8.03 -2.91
CA ALA A 57 -8.11 8.53 -4.25
C ALA A 57 -7.21 7.59 -5.09
N TYR A 58 -6.31 6.87 -4.42
CA TYR A 58 -5.39 5.88 -5.01
C TYR A 58 -4.86 4.94 -3.93
N ALA A 59 -4.21 3.87 -4.36
CA ALA A 59 -3.51 2.95 -3.49
C ALA A 59 -1.99 3.11 -3.64
N SER A 60 -1.28 3.44 -2.57
CA SER A 60 0.18 3.37 -2.54
C SER A 60 0.59 1.92 -2.29
N ASN A 61 1.06 1.27 -3.33
CA ASN A 61 1.42 -0.14 -3.33
C ASN A 61 2.94 -0.33 -3.36
N LEU A 62 3.47 -1.03 -2.36
CA LEU A 62 4.85 -1.49 -2.31
C LEU A 62 4.92 -2.93 -2.84
N PHE A 63 5.81 -3.20 -3.77
CA PHE A 63 6.02 -4.52 -4.36
C PHE A 63 7.23 -5.18 -3.75
N VAL A 64 7.07 -6.39 -3.23
CA VAL A 64 8.09 -7.11 -2.48
C VAL A 64 8.23 -8.52 -3.03
N PRO A 65 9.45 -9.04 -3.30
CA PRO A 65 9.62 -10.46 -3.62
C PRO A 65 9.01 -11.34 -2.53
N ALA A 66 8.19 -12.32 -2.89
CA ALA A 66 7.48 -13.15 -1.91
C ALA A 66 8.42 -13.86 -0.93
N LYS A 67 9.63 -14.22 -1.38
CA LYS A 67 10.67 -14.81 -0.53
C LYS A 67 11.13 -13.93 0.64
N HIS A 68 10.93 -12.60 0.53
CA HIS A 68 11.30 -11.63 1.55
C HIS A 68 10.17 -11.28 2.52
N PHE A 69 8.96 -11.77 2.26
CA PHE A 69 7.78 -11.50 3.09
C PHE A 69 7.49 -12.65 4.05
N ARG A 70 7.10 -12.32 5.30
CA ARG A 70 6.60 -13.30 6.28
C ARG A 70 5.56 -12.64 7.19
N TRP A 71 4.47 -13.36 7.45
CA TRP A 71 3.59 -13.04 8.57
C TRP A 71 4.33 -13.28 9.89
N THR A 72 4.19 -12.39 10.84
CA THR A 72 4.81 -12.53 12.17
C THR A 72 3.78 -12.87 13.24
N ARG A 73 2.53 -12.53 13.02
CA ARG A 73 1.40 -12.90 13.86
C ARG A 73 0.08 -12.78 13.11
N GLY A 74 -0.93 -13.49 13.59
CA GLY A 74 -2.32 -13.30 13.18
C GLY A 74 -2.66 -13.68 11.75
N GLU A 75 -1.86 -14.47 11.03
CA GLU A 75 -2.12 -14.88 9.64
C GLU A 75 -3.52 -15.47 9.45
N LYS A 76 -4.05 -16.21 10.43
CA LYS A 76 -5.40 -16.78 10.41
C LYS A 76 -6.54 -15.73 10.42
N GLN A 77 -6.22 -14.49 10.78
CA GLN A 77 -7.17 -13.36 10.75
C GLN A 77 -7.17 -12.64 9.40
N VAL A 78 -6.32 -13.04 8.47
CA VAL A 78 -6.28 -12.47 7.13
C VAL A 78 -7.37 -13.09 6.29
N VAL A 79 -8.25 -12.25 5.77
CA VAL A 79 -9.28 -12.62 4.81
C VAL A 79 -8.88 -12.11 3.45
N SER A 80 -8.95 -12.97 2.44
CA SER A 80 -8.67 -12.59 1.05
C SER A 80 -9.96 -12.54 0.26
N TYR A 81 -10.07 -11.52 -0.60
CA TYR A 81 -11.12 -11.40 -1.59
C TYR A 81 -10.51 -11.31 -2.97
N ARG A 82 -11.02 -12.10 -3.90
CA ARG A 82 -10.64 -12.05 -5.33
C ARG A 82 -11.86 -11.64 -6.14
N LEU A 83 -11.65 -10.64 -7.00
CA LEU A 83 -12.70 -10.17 -7.88
C LEU A 83 -13.09 -11.30 -8.86
N PRO A 84 -14.40 -11.61 -9.02
CA PRO A 84 -14.87 -12.63 -9.95
C PRO A 84 -14.49 -12.35 -11.42
N GLY A 85 -14.56 -13.39 -12.24
CA GLY A 85 -14.21 -13.33 -13.66
C GLY A 85 -12.71 -13.49 -13.91
N ASN A 86 -12.22 -12.96 -15.03
CA ASN A 86 -10.81 -13.06 -15.42
C ASN A 86 -9.90 -12.00 -14.78
N SER A 87 -10.39 -11.28 -13.79
CA SER A 87 -9.63 -10.24 -13.11
C SER A 87 -8.46 -10.85 -12.34
N SER A 88 -7.29 -10.22 -12.44
CA SER A 88 -6.14 -10.52 -11.59
C SER A 88 -6.20 -9.81 -10.24
N PHE A 89 -7.23 -8.96 -10.03
CA PHE A 89 -7.36 -8.18 -8.82
C PHE A 89 -7.75 -9.05 -7.63
N ALA A 90 -7.03 -8.86 -6.55
CA ALA A 90 -7.37 -9.40 -5.24
C ALA A 90 -7.01 -8.36 -4.17
N THR A 91 -7.64 -8.47 -3.01
CA THR A 91 -7.30 -7.72 -1.82
C THR A 91 -7.26 -8.66 -0.61
N ALA A 92 -6.61 -8.24 0.46
CA ALA A 92 -6.60 -8.95 1.72
C ALA A 92 -6.81 -7.93 2.85
N PHE A 93 -7.48 -8.34 3.91
CA PHE A 93 -7.80 -7.46 5.03
C PHE A 93 -7.89 -8.23 6.35
N CYS A 94 -7.74 -7.50 7.45
CA CYS A 94 -7.91 -8.04 8.79
C CYS A 94 -9.39 -8.29 9.07
N ARG A 95 -9.74 -9.52 9.44
CA ARG A 95 -11.13 -9.90 9.79
C ARG A 95 -11.71 -9.05 10.90
N ARG A 96 -10.88 -8.59 11.86
CA ARG A 96 -11.35 -7.88 13.05
C ARG A 96 -11.55 -6.38 12.79
N CYS A 97 -10.61 -5.71 12.14
CA CYS A 97 -10.67 -4.25 11.99
C CYS A 97 -10.86 -3.76 10.55
N GLY A 98 -10.90 -4.67 9.56
CA GLY A 98 -11.07 -4.29 8.15
C GLY A 98 -9.86 -3.63 7.51
N SER A 99 -8.77 -3.45 8.27
CA SER A 99 -7.55 -2.84 7.75
C SER A 99 -7.01 -3.66 6.59
N ASP A 100 -6.67 -3.00 5.51
CA ASP A 100 -6.03 -3.62 4.36
C ASP A 100 -4.70 -4.28 4.75
N LEU A 101 -4.35 -5.36 4.08
CA LEU A 101 -3.17 -6.17 4.39
C LEU A 101 -2.43 -6.60 3.12
N PRO A 102 -1.16 -7.00 3.26
CA PRO A 102 -0.40 -7.56 2.16
C PRO A 102 -1.08 -8.76 1.50
N ARG A 103 -1.02 -8.81 0.18
CA ARG A 103 -1.55 -9.91 -0.62
C ARG A 103 -0.52 -10.47 -1.58
N VAL A 104 -0.52 -11.77 -1.77
CA VAL A 104 0.31 -12.44 -2.77
C VAL A 104 -0.29 -12.22 -4.15
N SER A 105 0.53 -11.85 -5.12
CA SER A 105 0.12 -11.67 -6.52
C SER A 105 -0.22 -13.01 -7.17
N LYS A 106 -0.94 -12.96 -8.30
CA LYS A 106 -1.14 -14.13 -9.15
C LYS A 106 0.25 -14.62 -9.64
N GLY A 107 0.57 -15.89 -9.40
CA GLY A 107 1.89 -16.46 -9.68
C GLY A 107 2.84 -16.48 -8.51
N GLU A 108 2.42 -15.99 -7.34
CA GLU A 108 3.10 -16.12 -6.03
C GLU A 108 4.53 -15.55 -5.94
N ALA A 109 5.00 -14.84 -6.96
CA ALA A 109 6.35 -14.30 -6.98
C ALA A 109 6.50 -12.98 -6.21
N VAL A 110 5.42 -12.22 -6.09
CA VAL A 110 5.41 -10.87 -5.51
C VAL A 110 4.29 -10.72 -4.50
N VAL A 111 4.59 -10.06 -3.41
CA VAL A 111 3.60 -9.58 -2.43
C VAL A 111 3.38 -8.09 -2.67
N VAL A 112 2.13 -7.69 -2.80
CA VAL A 112 1.73 -6.28 -2.86
C VAL A 112 1.33 -5.85 -1.47
N VAL A 113 2.08 -4.90 -0.93
CA VAL A 113 1.92 -4.38 0.43
C VAL A 113 1.29 -2.99 0.36
N PRO A 114 0.15 -2.77 1.02
CA PRO A 114 -0.39 -1.43 1.21
C PRO A 114 0.59 -0.60 2.05
N ALA A 115 1.16 0.45 1.46
CA ALA A 115 2.23 1.20 2.13
C ALA A 115 1.78 1.85 3.45
N GLY A 116 0.50 2.22 3.57
CA GLY A 116 -0.06 2.77 4.80
C GLY A 116 -0.10 1.81 6.00
N THR A 117 0.21 0.52 5.80
CA THR A 117 0.28 -0.48 6.88
C THR A 117 1.71 -0.75 7.38
N LEU A 118 2.71 -0.06 6.83
CA LEU A 118 4.08 -0.12 7.31
C LEU A 118 4.24 0.67 8.62
N ASP A 119 4.94 0.10 9.56
CA ASP A 119 5.24 0.73 10.87
C ASP A 119 6.40 1.74 10.77
N GLY A 120 7.11 1.79 9.64
CA GLY A 120 8.25 2.68 9.43
C GLY A 120 8.48 3.05 7.97
N ASP A 121 9.48 3.88 7.72
CA ASP A 121 9.86 4.33 6.37
C ASP A 121 10.47 3.18 5.57
N PRO A 122 9.90 2.82 4.39
CA PRO A 122 10.45 1.76 3.54
C PRO A 122 11.75 2.15 2.82
N GLY A 123 12.23 3.39 2.94
CA GLY A 123 13.38 3.90 2.19
C GLY A 123 13.13 4.08 0.69
N LEU A 124 11.88 3.90 0.27
CA LEU A 124 11.40 4.13 -1.10
C LEU A 124 10.30 5.18 -1.11
N ARG A 125 10.14 5.80 -2.26
CA ARG A 125 9.02 6.71 -2.54
C ARG A 125 8.27 6.20 -3.76
N PRO A 126 7.00 6.58 -3.93
CA PRO A 126 6.29 6.28 -5.17
C PRO A 126 7.07 6.83 -6.37
N GLU A 127 7.31 5.99 -7.36
CA GLU A 127 8.03 6.36 -8.57
C GLU A 127 7.13 6.84 -9.70
N ALA A 128 5.81 6.53 -9.60
CA ALA A 128 4.83 6.88 -10.62
C ALA A 128 3.40 6.80 -10.12
N HIS A 129 2.50 7.49 -10.83
CA HIS A 129 1.07 7.24 -10.84
C HIS A 129 0.71 6.32 -12.00
N VAL A 130 0.00 5.23 -11.71
CA VAL A 130 -0.43 4.24 -12.72
C VAL A 130 -1.94 4.14 -12.79
N CYS A 131 -2.48 3.71 -13.92
CA CYS A 131 -3.91 3.62 -14.21
C CYS A 131 -4.62 4.96 -14.04
N VAL A 132 -3.99 6.06 -14.46
CA VAL A 132 -4.56 7.41 -14.28
C VAL A 132 -5.79 7.66 -15.15
N ALA A 133 -6.01 6.84 -16.20
CA ALA A 133 -7.24 6.89 -17.00
C ALA A 133 -8.50 6.64 -16.14
N GLU A 134 -8.37 5.87 -15.06
CA GLU A 134 -9.45 5.57 -14.11
C GLU A 134 -9.44 6.45 -12.84
N LYS A 135 -8.60 7.49 -12.83
CA LYS A 135 -8.48 8.42 -11.69
C LYS A 135 -9.85 8.99 -11.29
N ALA A 136 -10.09 9.10 -9.99
CA ALA A 136 -11.29 9.76 -9.48
C ALA A 136 -11.38 11.21 -10.00
N GLN A 137 -12.55 11.60 -10.48
CA GLN A 137 -12.77 12.96 -11.05
C GLN A 137 -12.56 14.07 -10.02
N TRP A 138 -12.86 13.79 -8.76
CA TRP A 138 -12.72 14.74 -7.64
C TRP A 138 -11.29 14.86 -7.11
N PHE A 139 -10.33 14.05 -7.62
CA PHE A 139 -8.94 14.07 -7.16
C PHE A 139 -8.02 14.70 -8.22
N GLU A 140 -7.13 15.57 -7.79
CA GLU A 140 -6.11 16.18 -8.63
C GLU A 140 -4.71 15.71 -8.20
N ILE A 141 -3.90 15.26 -9.17
CA ILE A 141 -2.50 14.91 -8.95
C ILE A 141 -1.68 16.20 -9.03
N THR A 142 -1.07 16.59 -7.92
CA THR A 142 -0.37 17.87 -7.78
C THR A 142 1.15 17.75 -7.79
N ASP A 143 1.69 16.52 -7.76
CA ASP A 143 3.12 16.26 -7.87
C ASP A 143 3.58 16.08 -9.33
N ASN A 144 4.90 15.95 -9.51
CA ASN A 144 5.56 15.81 -10.81
C ASN A 144 5.97 14.35 -11.15
N LEU A 145 5.43 13.36 -10.44
CA LEU A 145 5.74 11.97 -10.75
C LEU A 145 5.23 11.57 -12.15
N PRO A 146 5.90 10.67 -12.85
CA PRO A 146 5.42 10.09 -14.09
C PRO A 146 3.99 9.56 -13.96
N ARG A 147 3.19 9.76 -15.01
CA ARG A 147 1.77 9.36 -15.05
C ARG A 147 1.53 8.43 -16.22
N TYR A 148 1.04 7.23 -15.93
CA TYR A 148 0.74 6.21 -16.94
C TYR A 148 -0.77 5.94 -16.97
N SER A 149 -1.35 5.95 -18.18
CA SER A 149 -2.78 5.67 -18.38
C SER A 149 -3.17 4.30 -17.84
N ASP A 150 -2.27 3.32 -18.00
CA ASP A 150 -2.37 1.94 -17.54
C ASP A 150 -1.17 1.54 -16.68
N LEU A 151 -0.98 0.23 -16.47
CA LEU A 151 0.25 -0.29 -15.90
C LEU A 151 1.39 -0.07 -16.92
N PRO A 152 2.56 0.45 -16.50
CA PRO A 152 3.69 0.56 -17.39
C PRO A 152 4.11 -0.84 -17.87
N PRO A 153 4.63 -0.97 -19.09
CA PRO A 153 5.20 -2.24 -19.56
C PRO A 153 6.29 -2.71 -18.58
N ALA A 154 6.38 -4.02 -18.43
CA ALA A 154 7.34 -4.69 -17.55
C ALA A 154 8.78 -4.45 -18.00
#